data_c767257224eaebcb721026306455e05d
#
_entry.id   c767257224eaebcb721026306455e05d
#
_cell.length_a   1.000
_cell.length_b   1.000
_cell.length_c   1.000
_cell.angle_alpha   90.00
_cell.angle_beta   90.00
_cell.angle_gamma   90.00
#
_symmetry.space_group_name_H-M   'P 1'
#
loop_
_entity.id
_entity.type
_entity.pdbx_description
1 polymer ?
#
loop_
_entity_poly.entity_id
_entity_poly.type
_entity_poly.pdbx_seq_one_letter_code
_entity_poly.pdbx_strand_id
1 'polypeptide(L)'
;MISQIILIVILLLLSSFFSSTETAYTSVNKVRLKNISKDYRDIRYKSAKLALKLEDEYDKLLTTILVGNNLVNIALATLMALIFTNISERYGATISTIITTVVVLIFGEISPKTMAKQNADSYAIRVAGILNLFILIFTPVTKLFSAWTKFLEKKVKRSDNKITSEDLKVFVVQIL
;
A
#
# COMPACT_ATOMS: atom_id res chain seq x y z
N MET A 1 -25.24 -15.98 -8.29
CA MET A 1 -24.54 -16.46 -7.08
C MET A 1 -23.09 -16.87 -7.34
N ILE A 2 -22.80 -17.83 -8.24
CA ILE A 2 -21.40 -18.28 -8.48
C ILE A 2 -20.49 -17.13 -8.92
N SER A 3 -20.91 -16.29 -9.85
CA SER A 3 -20.14 -15.11 -10.30
C SER A 3 -19.82 -14.11 -9.19
N GLN A 4 -20.75 -13.91 -8.28
CA GLN A 4 -20.55 -13.02 -7.13
C GLN A 4 -19.52 -13.59 -6.14
N ILE A 5 -19.55 -14.90 -5.90
CA ILE A 5 -18.57 -15.59 -5.05
C ILE A 5 -17.16 -15.48 -5.67
N ILE A 6 -17.06 -15.74 -6.98
CA ILE A 6 -15.77 -15.58 -7.69
C ILE A 6 -15.25 -14.15 -7.56
N LEU A 7 -16.11 -13.15 -7.72
CA LEU A 7 -15.72 -11.74 -7.61
C LEU A 7 -15.27 -11.39 -6.19
N ILE A 8 -15.96 -11.92 -5.15
CA ILE A 8 -15.53 -11.75 -3.74
C ILE A 8 -14.12 -12.31 -3.53
N VAL A 9 -13.85 -13.52 -4.05
CA VAL A 9 -12.52 -14.13 -3.90
C VAL A 9 -11.45 -13.29 -4.62
N ILE A 10 -11.74 -12.80 -5.83
CA ILE A 10 -10.82 -11.92 -6.56
C ILE A 10 -10.54 -10.63 -5.78
N LEU A 11 -11.59 -9.98 -5.26
CA LEU A 11 -11.44 -8.76 -4.47
C LEU A 11 -10.65 -9.00 -3.18
N LEU A 12 -10.89 -10.12 -2.50
CA LEU A 12 -10.15 -10.49 -1.30
C LEU A 12 -8.66 -10.74 -1.60
N LEU A 13 -8.35 -11.41 -2.72
CA LEU A 13 -6.96 -11.59 -3.17
C LEU A 13 -6.28 -10.27 -3.54
N LEU A 14 -7.00 -9.34 -4.17
CA LEU A 14 -6.49 -8.01 -4.46
C LEU A 14 -6.26 -7.19 -3.18
N SER A 15 -7.15 -7.25 -2.20
CA SER A 15 -6.96 -6.64 -0.87
C SER A 15 -5.70 -7.18 -0.20
N SER A 16 -5.57 -8.50 -0.16
CA SER A 16 -4.37 -9.19 0.34
C SER A 16 -3.08 -8.76 -0.39
N PHE A 17 -3.14 -8.62 -1.71
CA PHE A 17 -2.02 -8.15 -2.53
C PHE A 17 -1.60 -6.72 -2.16
N PHE A 18 -2.54 -5.76 -2.10
CA PHE A 18 -2.22 -4.38 -1.75
C PHE A 18 -1.69 -4.25 -0.31
N SER A 19 -2.32 -4.93 0.65
CA SER A 19 -1.89 -4.94 2.06
C SER A 19 -0.51 -5.54 2.26
N SER A 20 -0.21 -6.65 1.58
CA SER A 20 1.11 -7.27 1.60
C SER A 20 2.17 -6.38 0.97
N THR A 21 1.82 -5.73 -0.15
CA THR A 21 2.71 -4.84 -0.90
C THR A 21 3.06 -3.61 -0.09
N GLU A 22 2.08 -3.00 0.58
CA GLU A 22 2.30 -1.90 1.53
C GLU A 22 3.34 -2.28 2.57
N THR A 23 3.12 -3.40 3.26
CA THR A 23 4.01 -3.86 4.33
C THR A 23 5.40 -4.24 3.81
N ALA A 24 5.50 -4.85 2.65
CA ALA A 24 6.78 -5.17 2.05
C ALA A 24 7.61 -3.91 1.75
N TYR A 25 7.03 -2.92 1.09
CA TYR A 25 7.75 -1.70 0.73
C TYR A 25 8.06 -0.78 1.92
N THR A 26 7.24 -0.79 2.98
CA THR A 26 7.56 -0.08 4.23
C THR A 26 8.64 -0.78 5.06
N SER A 27 8.88 -2.07 4.82
CA SER A 27 9.83 -2.89 5.59
C SER A 27 11.08 -3.30 4.79
N VAL A 28 11.14 -2.95 3.49
CA VAL A 28 12.22 -3.36 2.59
C VAL A 28 13.57 -2.73 2.96
N ASN A 29 14.65 -3.51 2.82
CA ASN A 29 15.99 -2.97 2.95
C ASN A 29 16.49 -2.43 1.60
N LYS A 30 16.49 -1.11 1.47
CA LYS A 30 16.92 -0.40 0.26
C LYS A 30 18.36 -0.72 -0.16
N VAL A 31 19.27 -0.91 0.80
CA VAL A 31 20.67 -1.27 0.50
C VAL A 31 20.73 -2.65 -0.12
N ARG A 32 19.97 -3.60 0.39
CA ARG A 32 19.89 -4.96 -0.14
C ARG A 32 19.29 -4.99 -1.55
N LEU A 33 18.19 -4.25 -1.77
CA LEU A 33 17.62 -4.09 -3.11
C LEU A 33 18.66 -3.55 -4.09
N LYS A 34 19.38 -2.49 -3.68
CA LYS A 34 20.44 -1.88 -4.49
C LYS A 34 21.56 -2.84 -4.85
N ASN A 35 21.97 -3.70 -3.92
CA ASN A 35 22.98 -4.71 -4.19
C ASN A 35 22.52 -5.74 -5.23
N ILE A 36 21.29 -6.28 -5.06
CA ILE A 36 20.69 -7.22 -6.03
C ILE A 36 20.50 -6.55 -7.40
N SER A 37 20.10 -5.28 -7.43
CA SER A 37 19.87 -4.51 -8.66
C SER A 37 21.16 -4.17 -9.44
N LYS A 38 22.33 -4.44 -8.89
CA LYS A 38 23.64 -4.26 -9.54
C LYS A 38 24.27 -5.58 -9.99
N ASP A 39 23.80 -6.70 -9.46
CA ASP A 39 24.36 -8.01 -9.81
C ASP A 39 23.63 -8.59 -11.04
N TYR A 40 24.24 -8.45 -12.21
CA TYR A 40 23.70 -8.97 -13.48
C TYR A 40 23.59 -10.50 -13.53
N ARG A 41 24.22 -11.22 -12.61
CA ARG A 41 24.16 -12.68 -12.51
C ARG A 41 22.97 -13.16 -11.70
N ASP A 42 22.39 -12.28 -10.84
CA ASP A 42 21.20 -12.62 -10.08
C ASP A 42 19.96 -12.62 -11.01
N ILE A 43 19.23 -13.73 -11.03
CA ILE A 43 18.02 -13.89 -11.82
C ILE A 43 16.97 -12.81 -11.49
N ARG A 44 17.03 -12.23 -10.30
CA ARG A 44 16.12 -11.19 -9.80
C ARG A 44 16.56 -9.78 -10.19
N TYR A 45 17.71 -9.61 -10.86
CA TYR A 45 18.30 -8.31 -11.20
C TYR A 45 17.28 -7.31 -11.78
N LYS A 46 16.52 -7.72 -12.83
CA LYS A 46 15.56 -6.83 -13.51
C LYS A 46 14.42 -6.42 -12.58
N SER A 47 13.87 -7.36 -11.82
CA SER A 47 12.78 -7.10 -10.87
C SER A 47 13.26 -6.27 -9.67
N ALA A 48 14.47 -6.50 -9.18
CA ALA A 48 15.06 -5.71 -8.11
C ALA A 48 15.35 -4.27 -8.55
N LYS A 49 15.81 -4.08 -9.79
CA LYS A 49 15.97 -2.73 -10.37
C LYS A 49 14.64 -1.98 -10.47
N LEU A 50 13.57 -2.68 -10.87
CA LEU A 50 12.23 -2.10 -10.90
C LEU A 50 11.72 -1.78 -9.49
N ALA A 51 11.87 -2.72 -8.54
CA ALA A 51 11.48 -2.52 -7.15
C ALA A 51 12.19 -1.32 -6.51
N LEU A 52 13.50 -1.17 -6.78
CA LEU A 52 14.28 -0.01 -6.32
C LEU A 52 13.76 1.30 -6.92
N LYS A 53 13.47 1.31 -8.24
CA LYS A 53 12.88 2.49 -8.89
C LYS A 53 11.54 2.88 -8.29
N LEU A 54 10.69 1.90 -7.99
CA LEU A 54 9.39 2.14 -7.36
C LEU A 54 9.56 2.69 -5.94
N GLU A 55 10.53 2.18 -5.21
CA GLU A 55 10.86 2.66 -3.87
C GLU A 55 11.46 4.07 -3.89
N ASP A 56 12.19 4.46 -4.93
CA ASP A 56 12.67 5.85 -5.10
C ASP A 56 11.51 6.84 -5.37
N GLU A 57 10.37 6.36 -5.91
CA GLU A 57 9.12 7.12 -6.07
C GLU A 57 8.10 6.78 -4.95
N TYR A 58 8.55 6.67 -3.70
CA TYR A 58 7.79 6.11 -2.58
C TYR A 58 6.41 6.73 -2.36
N ASP A 59 6.28 8.06 -2.44
CA ASP A 59 4.99 8.74 -2.22
C ASP A 59 3.94 8.33 -3.25
N LYS A 60 4.35 8.21 -4.51
CA LYS A 60 3.48 7.78 -5.60
C LYS A 60 3.10 6.30 -5.45
N LEU A 61 4.06 5.47 -5.08
CA LEU A 61 3.89 4.05 -4.80
C LEU A 61 2.88 3.86 -3.67
N LEU A 62 3.12 4.50 -2.53
CA LEU A 62 2.25 4.39 -1.35
C LEU A 62 0.84 4.88 -1.64
N THR A 63 0.69 6.04 -2.31
CA THR A 63 -0.61 6.55 -2.72
C THR A 63 -1.35 5.57 -3.63
N THR A 64 -0.65 4.93 -4.57
CA THR A 64 -1.26 3.93 -5.46
C THR A 64 -1.77 2.72 -4.69
N ILE A 65 -0.96 2.21 -3.76
CA ILE A 65 -1.32 1.06 -2.91
C ILE A 65 -2.54 1.39 -2.05
N LEU A 66 -2.54 2.56 -1.39
CA LEU A 66 -3.65 3.00 -0.54
C LEU A 66 -4.95 3.17 -1.32
N VAL A 67 -4.89 3.80 -2.50
CA VAL A 67 -6.07 3.96 -3.38
C VAL A 67 -6.58 2.60 -3.83
N GLY A 68 -5.69 1.71 -4.28
CA GLY A 68 -6.04 0.37 -4.70
C GLY A 68 -6.68 -0.45 -3.59
N ASN A 69 -6.08 -0.46 -2.41
CA ASN A 69 -6.59 -1.18 -1.25
C ASN A 69 -7.98 -0.69 -0.83
N ASN A 70 -8.16 0.63 -0.70
CA ASN A 70 -9.44 1.22 -0.34
C ASN A 70 -10.52 0.93 -1.38
N LEU A 71 -10.21 1.07 -2.68
CA LEU A 71 -11.16 0.78 -3.75
C LEU A 71 -11.65 -0.68 -3.70
N VAL A 72 -10.72 -1.61 -3.53
CA VAL A 72 -11.02 -3.05 -3.44
C VAL A 72 -11.84 -3.36 -2.19
N ASN A 73 -11.50 -2.80 -1.04
CA ASN A 73 -12.21 -3.05 0.21
C ASN A 73 -13.65 -2.48 0.18
N ILE A 74 -13.83 -1.29 -0.43
CA ILE A 74 -15.17 -0.70 -0.62
C ILE A 74 -16.00 -1.56 -1.59
N ALA A 75 -15.42 -2.00 -2.70
CA ALA A 75 -16.10 -2.88 -3.66
C ALA A 75 -16.52 -4.20 -3.01
N LEU A 76 -15.63 -4.81 -2.23
CA LEU A 76 -15.91 -6.05 -1.49
C LEU A 76 -17.05 -5.86 -0.49
N ALA A 77 -16.99 -4.81 0.32
CA ALA A 77 -18.02 -4.50 1.31
C ALA A 77 -19.39 -4.26 0.65
N THR A 78 -19.41 -3.52 -0.47
CA THR A 78 -20.62 -3.25 -1.23
C THR A 78 -21.22 -4.54 -1.79
N LEU A 79 -20.40 -5.40 -2.38
CA LEU A 79 -20.86 -6.67 -2.94
C LEU A 79 -21.40 -7.61 -1.85
N MET A 80 -20.72 -7.68 -0.71
CA MET A 80 -21.18 -8.45 0.45
C MET A 80 -22.51 -7.91 0.98
N ALA A 81 -22.66 -6.57 1.09
CA ALA A 81 -23.90 -5.95 1.52
C ALA A 81 -25.07 -6.31 0.60
N LEU A 82 -24.87 -6.26 -0.73
CA LEU A 82 -25.88 -6.65 -1.70
C LEU A 82 -26.33 -8.10 -1.56
N ILE A 83 -25.39 -9.02 -1.32
CA ILE A 83 -25.72 -10.44 -1.14
C ILE A 83 -26.52 -10.66 0.12
N PHE A 84 -26.08 -10.10 1.26
CA PHE A 84 -26.72 -10.32 2.55
C PHE A 84 -28.06 -9.63 2.68
N THR A 85 -28.27 -8.47 2.07
CA THR A 85 -29.58 -7.80 2.05
C THR A 85 -30.61 -8.56 1.23
N ASN A 86 -30.20 -9.26 0.17
CA ASN A 86 -31.08 -10.18 -0.56
C ASN A 86 -31.49 -11.43 0.26
N ILE A 87 -30.70 -11.80 1.27
CA ILE A 87 -31.03 -12.92 2.17
C ILE A 87 -31.94 -12.46 3.32
N SER A 88 -31.69 -11.27 3.85
CA SER A 88 -32.47 -10.68 4.94
C SER A 88 -32.50 -9.17 4.84
N GLU A 89 -33.67 -8.60 4.49
CA GLU A 89 -33.85 -7.16 4.39
C GLU A 89 -33.59 -6.45 5.73
N ARG A 90 -33.98 -7.08 6.86
CA ARG A 90 -33.89 -6.48 8.18
C ARG A 90 -32.49 -6.48 8.78
N TYR A 91 -31.74 -7.57 8.63
CA TYR A 91 -30.46 -7.77 9.31
C TYR A 91 -29.27 -7.91 8.35
N GLY A 92 -29.53 -8.00 7.05
CA GLY A 92 -28.49 -8.29 6.04
C GLY A 92 -27.34 -7.31 6.07
N ALA A 93 -27.59 -6.01 6.14
CA ALA A 93 -26.54 -5.00 6.20
C ALA A 93 -25.64 -5.14 7.43
N THR A 94 -26.24 -5.38 8.61
CA THR A 94 -25.47 -5.56 9.87
C THR A 94 -24.64 -6.84 9.83
N ILE A 95 -25.23 -7.94 9.41
CA ILE A 95 -24.53 -9.23 9.30
C ILE A 95 -23.39 -9.13 8.28
N SER A 96 -23.65 -8.52 7.13
CA SER A 96 -22.63 -8.26 6.10
C SER A 96 -21.45 -7.48 6.65
N THR A 97 -21.70 -6.40 7.36
CA THR A 97 -20.63 -5.56 7.94
C THR A 97 -19.76 -6.38 8.88
N ILE A 98 -20.34 -7.14 9.79
CA ILE A 98 -19.59 -7.95 10.75
C ILE A 98 -18.74 -9.02 10.02
N ILE A 99 -19.36 -9.78 9.12
CA ILE A 99 -18.68 -10.87 8.40
C ILE A 99 -17.57 -10.28 7.52
N THR A 100 -17.87 -9.23 6.74
CA THR A 100 -16.89 -8.61 5.85
C THR A 100 -15.72 -8.06 6.63
N THR A 101 -15.97 -7.37 7.75
CA THR A 101 -14.90 -6.84 8.60
C THR A 101 -13.96 -7.96 9.07
N VAL A 102 -14.51 -9.05 9.60
CA VAL A 102 -13.69 -10.18 10.10
C VAL A 102 -12.90 -10.83 8.94
N VAL A 103 -13.55 -11.07 7.81
CA VAL A 103 -12.93 -11.72 6.64
C VAL A 103 -11.81 -10.84 6.07
N VAL A 104 -12.08 -9.55 5.88
CA VAL A 104 -11.07 -8.60 5.34
C VAL A 104 -9.90 -8.44 6.32
N LEU A 105 -10.17 -8.28 7.62
CA LEU A 105 -9.10 -8.15 8.61
C LEU A 105 -8.19 -9.39 8.63
N ILE A 106 -8.76 -10.59 8.65
CA ILE A 106 -7.97 -11.82 8.73
C ILE A 106 -7.25 -12.11 7.41
N PHE A 107 -7.99 -12.16 6.30
CA PHE A 107 -7.47 -12.66 5.02
C PHE A 107 -6.97 -11.55 4.09
N GLY A 108 -7.51 -10.34 4.21
CA GLY A 108 -7.14 -9.20 3.38
C GLY A 108 -6.01 -8.35 3.99
N GLU A 109 -5.85 -8.34 5.32
CA GLU A 109 -4.92 -7.41 5.97
C GLU A 109 -3.92 -8.09 6.92
N ILE A 110 -4.35 -8.67 8.04
CA ILE A 110 -3.44 -9.10 9.11
C ILE A 110 -2.51 -10.23 8.63
N SER A 111 -3.08 -11.31 8.11
CA SER A 111 -2.27 -12.46 7.67
C SER A 111 -1.33 -12.11 6.51
N PRO A 112 -1.79 -11.43 5.45
CA PRO A 112 -0.92 -11.02 4.35
C PRO A 112 0.20 -10.06 4.77
N LYS A 113 -0.09 -9.07 5.61
CA LYS A 113 0.91 -8.13 6.15
C LYS A 113 1.98 -8.87 6.97
N THR A 114 1.55 -9.80 7.81
CA THR A 114 2.47 -10.59 8.64
C THR A 114 3.42 -11.45 7.80
N MET A 115 2.90 -12.09 6.76
CA MET A 115 3.71 -12.90 5.83
C MET A 115 4.68 -12.03 5.00
N ALA A 116 4.21 -10.89 4.51
CA ALA A 116 5.03 -9.98 3.72
C ALA A 116 6.18 -9.38 4.54
N LYS A 117 5.94 -9.06 5.81
CA LYS A 117 6.96 -8.52 6.71
C LYS A 117 8.14 -9.47 6.93
N GLN A 118 7.90 -10.78 6.99
CA GLN A 118 8.96 -11.78 7.20
C GLN A 118 9.96 -11.84 6.04
N ASN A 119 9.52 -11.58 4.81
CA ASN A 119 10.33 -11.67 3.60
C ASN A 119 10.16 -10.44 2.70
N ALA A 120 10.19 -9.25 3.28
CA ALA A 120 9.84 -7.99 2.63
C ALA A 120 10.61 -7.75 1.32
N ASP A 121 11.95 -7.97 1.32
CA ASP A 121 12.80 -7.76 0.14
C ASP A 121 12.40 -8.67 -1.03
N SER A 122 12.23 -9.97 -0.74
CA SER A 122 11.86 -10.95 -1.77
C SER A 122 10.44 -10.73 -2.28
N TYR A 123 9.53 -10.32 -1.41
CA TYR A 123 8.17 -9.99 -1.78
C TYR A 123 8.12 -8.74 -2.67
N ALA A 124 8.77 -7.65 -2.26
CA ALA A 124 8.83 -6.40 -3.02
C ALA A 124 9.38 -6.61 -4.44
N ILE A 125 10.47 -7.40 -4.56
CA ILE A 125 11.05 -7.75 -5.87
C ILE A 125 10.05 -8.53 -6.73
N ARG A 126 9.34 -9.50 -6.15
CA ARG A 126 8.41 -10.37 -6.87
C ARG A 126 7.20 -9.61 -7.40
N VAL A 127 6.66 -8.69 -6.61
CA VAL A 127 5.43 -7.95 -6.95
C VAL A 127 5.68 -6.68 -7.77
N ALA A 128 6.93 -6.25 -7.93
CA ALA A 128 7.29 -4.98 -8.58
C ALA A 128 6.67 -4.81 -9.97
N GLY A 129 6.61 -5.88 -10.77
CA GLY A 129 6.01 -5.85 -12.12
C GLY A 129 4.51 -5.58 -12.09
N ILE A 130 3.78 -6.30 -11.25
CA ILE A 130 2.32 -6.15 -11.09
C ILE A 130 2.01 -4.77 -10.49
N LEU A 131 2.77 -4.37 -9.49
CA LEU A 131 2.61 -3.06 -8.85
C LEU A 131 2.84 -1.90 -9.84
N ASN A 132 3.84 -2.01 -10.72
CA ASN A 132 4.09 -1.00 -11.74
C ASN A 132 2.91 -0.87 -12.73
N LEU A 133 2.23 -1.98 -13.04
CA LEU A 133 0.99 -1.95 -13.82
C LEU A 133 -0.12 -1.19 -13.09
N PHE A 134 -0.33 -1.45 -11.80
CA PHE A 134 -1.30 -0.70 -11.00
C PHE A 134 -0.96 0.79 -10.90
N ILE A 135 0.32 1.14 -10.75
CA ILE A 135 0.76 2.54 -10.77
C ILE A 135 0.38 3.22 -12.08
N LEU A 136 0.54 2.54 -13.21
CA LEU A 136 0.15 3.07 -14.51
C LEU A 136 -1.38 3.29 -14.60
N ILE A 137 -2.17 2.31 -14.17
CA ILE A 137 -3.64 2.38 -14.17
C ILE A 137 -4.14 3.50 -13.24
N PHE A 138 -3.58 3.62 -12.04
CA PHE A 138 -4.01 4.63 -11.06
C PHE A 138 -3.35 6.00 -11.23
N THR A 139 -2.43 6.18 -12.19
CA THR A 139 -1.75 7.46 -12.44
C THR A 139 -2.73 8.65 -12.58
N PRO A 140 -3.87 8.57 -13.30
CA PRO A 140 -4.80 9.71 -13.37
C PRO A 140 -5.38 10.07 -11.99
N VAL A 141 -5.69 9.07 -11.18
CA VAL A 141 -6.24 9.26 -9.82
C VAL A 141 -5.17 9.83 -8.88
N THR A 142 -3.97 9.25 -8.88
CA THR A 142 -2.88 9.70 -8.01
C THR A 142 -2.41 11.12 -8.34
N LYS A 143 -2.48 11.55 -9.61
CA LYS A 143 -2.22 12.94 -10.01
C LYS A 143 -3.22 13.92 -9.37
N LEU A 144 -4.50 13.54 -9.29
CA LEU A 144 -5.52 14.35 -8.63
C LEU A 144 -5.22 14.53 -7.13
N PHE A 145 -4.86 13.45 -6.43
CA PHE A 145 -4.45 13.50 -5.03
C PHE A 145 -3.18 14.33 -4.82
N SER A 146 -2.18 14.18 -5.68
CA SER A 146 -0.94 14.99 -5.61
C SER A 146 -1.20 16.48 -5.86
N ALA A 147 -2.15 16.82 -6.71
CA ALA A 147 -2.56 18.21 -6.91
C ALA A 147 -3.25 18.77 -5.66
N TRP A 148 -4.09 17.96 -5.01
CA TRP A 148 -4.75 18.32 -3.76
C TRP A 148 -3.77 18.52 -2.60
N THR A 149 -2.83 17.61 -2.40
CA THR A 149 -1.80 17.75 -1.37
C THR A 149 -0.94 18.99 -1.59
N LYS A 150 -0.50 19.26 -2.81
CA LYS A 150 0.23 20.51 -3.15
C LYS A 150 -0.59 21.77 -2.87
N PHE A 151 -1.91 21.72 -3.09
CA PHE A 151 -2.80 22.84 -2.75
C PHE A 151 -2.86 23.06 -1.24
N LEU A 152 -2.96 21.99 -0.44
CA LEU A 152 -2.95 22.06 1.03
C LEU A 152 -1.60 22.57 1.56
N GLU A 153 -0.49 22.07 1.04
CA GLU A 153 0.86 22.50 1.43
C GLU A 153 1.10 23.99 1.20
N LYS A 154 0.51 24.56 0.13
CA LYS A 154 0.59 26.02 -0.12
C LYS A 154 -0.19 26.83 0.91
N LYS A 155 -1.27 26.28 1.50
CA LYS A 155 -2.07 26.96 2.53
C LYS A 155 -1.47 26.82 3.94
N VAL A 156 -0.83 25.72 4.22
CA VAL A 156 -0.10 25.52 5.48
C VAL A 156 1.24 26.24 5.30
N LYS A 157 1.35 27.48 5.82
CA LYS A 157 2.66 28.12 6.01
C LYS A 157 3.51 27.14 6.80
N ARG A 158 4.52 26.55 6.17
CA ARG A 158 5.56 25.83 6.89
C ARG A 158 6.07 26.78 7.96
N SER A 159 5.81 26.45 9.20
CA SER A 159 6.66 26.89 10.30
C SER A 159 8.03 26.31 9.98
N ASP A 160 8.88 27.11 9.39
CA ASP A 160 10.28 26.81 9.14
C ASP A 160 10.98 26.72 10.50
N ASN A 161 10.86 25.57 11.14
CA ASN A 161 11.85 25.14 12.12
C ASN A 161 13.10 24.74 11.31
N LYS A 162 13.72 25.72 10.66
CA LYS A 162 15.12 25.62 10.32
C LYS A 162 15.84 25.48 11.66
N ILE A 163 16.38 24.29 11.92
CA ILE A 163 17.39 24.11 12.96
C ILE A 163 18.45 25.16 12.63
N THR A 164 18.43 26.23 13.40
CA THR A 164 19.37 27.33 13.21
C THR A 164 20.74 26.82 13.60
N SER A 165 21.79 27.34 12.98
CA SER A 165 23.17 27.01 13.39
C SER A 165 23.45 27.25 14.90
N GLU A 166 22.63 28.04 15.57
CA GLU A 166 22.60 28.23 17.01
C GLU A 166 22.05 27.04 17.78
N ASP A 167 20.98 26.37 17.26
CA ASP A 167 20.42 25.17 17.87
C ASP A 167 21.44 24.02 17.82
N LEU A 168 22.19 23.91 16.71
CA LEU A 168 23.28 22.93 16.57
C LEU A 168 24.42 23.21 17.56
N LYS A 169 24.78 24.49 17.85
CA LYS A 169 25.79 24.84 18.85
C LYS A 169 25.34 24.45 20.24
N VAL A 170 24.07 24.66 20.59
CA VAL A 170 23.52 24.26 21.89
C VAL A 170 23.58 22.74 22.06
N PHE A 171 23.26 21.97 21.05
CA PHE A 171 23.36 20.50 21.07
C PHE A 171 24.80 20.01 21.25
N VAL A 172 25.77 20.63 20.57
CA VAL A 172 27.19 20.27 20.69
C VAL A 172 27.74 20.59 22.07
N VAL A 173 27.33 21.71 22.70
CA VAL A 173 27.76 22.11 24.06
C VAL A 173 27.16 21.22 25.15
N GLN A 174 26.00 20.57 24.92
CA GLN A 174 25.40 19.64 25.89
C GLN A 174 26.02 18.23 25.87
N ILE A 175 26.83 17.90 24.86
CA ILE A 175 27.47 16.56 24.69
C ILE A 175 28.95 16.58 25.14
N LEU A 176 29.52 17.76 25.36
CA LEU A 176 30.89 17.98 25.93
C LEU A 176 30.84 18.23 27.41
#